data_b424f9b029d5b49541f5ba12f92824d0
#
_entry.id   b424f9b029d5b49541f5ba12f92824d0
#
_cell.length_a   1.000
_cell.length_b   1.000
_cell.length_c   1.000
_cell.angle_alpha   90.00
_cell.angle_beta   90.00
_cell.angle_gamma   90.00
#
_symmetry.space_group_name_H-M   'P 1'
#
loop_
_entity.id
_entity.type
_entity.pdbx_description
1 polymer ?
#
loop_
_entity_poly.entity_id
_entity_poly.type
_entity_poly.pdbx_seq_one_letter_code
_entity_poly.pdbx_strand_id
1 'polypeptide(L)'
;MREVRVAEGSAVVLVDDRLGEVLPAAALPLLRSAAAVYAEPGLAPATRAALEAPAPPPAADLLAQAAREPVVLIVGELGSAEADGLRAAGARLIAAPAPAGIELLDAVTVMDRLRSPGGCPWDAEQDHDTLRKYLVEETYELLDAIELRDRDALREELGDVLLQVLFHARVATEDPADPFDIDAVAAGLVSKLVSRHPHVFAGDPELLDAESQHARWEELKQREKQRESIVDGVALGQPAVALAAKLVQRAERAGIPADAMPRGETPGEALFGTAAQAKLAGRDPEDELRAVALAFAERIRAAERRARESGREPAALSAADWRELMADLPDPAGARSEV
;
A
#
# COMPACT_ATOMS: atom_id res chain seq x y z
N MET A 1 -3.99 51.38 15.76
CA MET A 1 -2.87 50.89 14.93
C MET A 1 -3.34 50.89 13.47
N ARG A 2 -2.65 51.61 12.56
CA ARG A 2 -2.97 51.48 11.12
C ARG A 2 -2.60 50.07 10.71
N GLU A 3 -3.55 49.36 10.07
CA GLU A 3 -3.33 48.06 9.48
C GLU A 3 -2.23 48.18 8.41
N VAL A 4 -1.09 47.55 8.63
CA VAL A 4 0.01 47.55 7.66
C VAL A 4 -0.46 46.63 6.49
N ARG A 5 -0.52 47.22 5.29
CA ARG A 5 -0.80 46.42 4.07
C ARG A 5 0.47 46.33 3.24
N VAL A 6 0.72 45.15 2.70
CA VAL A 6 1.85 44.96 1.80
C VAL A 6 1.55 45.52 0.39
N ALA A 7 2.60 45.86 -0.33
CA ALA A 7 2.52 46.31 -1.72
C ALA A 7 1.93 45.19 -2.61
N GLU A 8 1.18 45.61 -3.61
CA GLU A 8 0.61 44.71 -4.60
C GLU A 8 1.73 43.89 -5.27
N GLY A 9 1.52 42.56 -5.43
CA GLY A 9 2.56 41.64 -5.92
C GLY A 9 3.35 40.93 -4.84
N SER A 10 3.18 41.29 -3.56
CA SER A 10 3.81 40.57 -2.46
C SER A 10 3.14 39.21 -2.25
N ALA A 11 3.97 38.18 -2.01
CA ALA A 11 3.47 36.81 -1.85
C ALA A 11 4.32 35.99 -0.88
N VAL A 12 3.69 34.98 -0.28
CA VAL A 12 4.34 33.83 0.35
C VAL A 12 4.17 32.65 -0.58
N VAL A 13 5.26 32.02 -1.03
CA VAL A 13 5.28 30.87 -1.91
C VAL A 13 5.64 29.64 -1.09
N LEU A 14 4.68 28.76 -0.91
CA LEU A 14 4.89 27.48 -0.25
C LEU A 14 5.37 26.48 -1.29
N VAL A 15 6.54 25.88 -1.07
CA VAL A 15 7.10 24.80 -1.85
C VAL A 15 7.06 23.50 -1.05
N ASP A 16 6.96 22.38 -1.75
CA ASP A 16 6.99 21.07 -1.15
C ASP A 16 8.31 20.38 -1.53
N ASP A 17 9.22 20.29 -0.57
CA ASP A 17 10.56 19.72 -0.77
C ASP A 17 10.55 18.26 -1.23
N ARG A 18 9.42 17.53 -1.03
CA ARG A 18 9.22 16.17 -1.56
C ARG A 18 9.19 16.14 -3.08
N LEU A 19 8.82 17.25 -3.72
CA LEU A 19 8.80 17.39 -5.18
C LEU A 19 10.13 17.90 -5.75
N GLY A 20 11.15 18.05 -4.90
CA GLY A 20 12.44 18.62 -5.29
C GLY A 20 12.37 20.14 -5.53
N GLU A 21 13.22 20.63 -6.42
CA GLU A 21 13.37 22.08 -6.68
C GLU A 21 12.23 22.66 -7.53
N VAL A 22 10.97 22.28 -7.27
CA VAL A 22 9.81 22.68 -8.08
C VAL A 22 9.08 23.85 -7.46
N LEU A 23 8.92 24.92 -8.23
CA LEU A 23 8.12 26.09 -7.86
C LEU A 23 6.72 26.03 -8.47
N PRO A 24 5.67 26.44 -7.73
CA PRO A 24 4.34 26.61 -8.33
C PRO A 24 4.40 27.58 -9.51
N ALA A 25 3.88 27.19 -10.68
CA ALA A 25 3.90 28.02 -11.88
C ALA A 25 3.26 29.42 -11.64
N ALA A 26 2.26 29.49 -10.77
CA ALA A 26 1.61 30.75 -10.38
C ALA A 26 2.53 31.74 -9.63
N ALA A 27 3.67 31.26 -9.09
CA ALA A 27 4.66 32.11 -8.45
C ALA A 27 5.55 32.87 -9.46
N LEU A 28 5.75 32.33 -10.68
CA LEU A 28 6.68 32.88 -11.65
C LEU A 28 6.45 34.36 -12.01
N PRO A 29 5.20 34.85 -12.26
CA PRO A 29 4.98 36.26 -12.52
C PRO A 29 5.35 37.15 -11.32
N LEU A 30 5.08 36.68 -10.10
CA LEU A 30 5.37 37.41 -8.87
C LEU A 30 6.86 37.46 -8.59
N LEU A 31 7.58 36.37 -8.77
CA LEU A 31 9.03 36.29 -8.65
C LEU A 31 9.74 37.23 -9.62
N ARG A 32 9.25 37.36 -10.87
CA ARG A 32 9.82 38.25 -11.88
C ARG A 32 9.58 39.72 -11.60
N SER A 33 8.49 40.08 -10.92
CA SER A 33 8.11 41.45 -10.62
C SER A 33 8.47 41.88 -9.19
N ALA A 34 8.94 40.98 -8.35
CA ALA A 34 9.34 41.29 -6.98
C ALA A 34 10.56 42.18 -6.95
N ALA A 35 10.54 43.17 -6.05
CA ALA A 35 11.70 43.99 -5.73
C ALA A 35 12.73 43.22 -4.89
N ALA A 36 12.25 42.26 -4.09
CA ALA A 36 13.10 41.37 -3.31
C ALA A 36 12.45 39.96 -3.21
N VAL A 37 13.30 38.96 -3.29
CA VAL A 37 12.93 37.53 -3.10
C VAL A 37 13.78 36.99 -1.95
N TYR A 38 13.14 36.32 -1.03
CA TYR A 38 13.76 35.70 0.15
C TYR A 38 13.42 34.21 0.20
N ALA A 39 14.35 33.40 0.71
CA ALA A 39 14.18 31.98 0.94
C ALA A 39 14.44 31.64 2.41
N GLU A 40 13.50 30.95 3.06
CA GLU A 40 13.68 30.57 4.46
C GLU A 40 14.82 29.58 4.65
N PRO A 41 15.54 29.65 5.79
CA PRO A 41 16.61 28.68 6.10
C PRO A 41 16.14 27.24 6.25
N GLY A 42 14.84 27.03 6.54
CA GLY A 42 14.23 25.71 6.70
C GLY A 42 14.03 24.91 5.40
N LEU A 43 14.14 25.55 4.24
CA LEU A 43 14.08 24.87 2.94
C LEU A 43 15.25 23.89 2.76
N ALA A 44 15.02 22.82 1.97
CA ALA A 44 16.07 21.89 1.61
C ALA A 44 17.31 22.62 1.03
N PRO A 45 18.54 22.19 1.34
CA PRO A 45 19.76 22.84 0.88
C PRO A 45 19.85 23.00 -0.65
N ALA A 46 19.38 22.00 -1.39
CA ALA A 46 19.35 22.03 -2.85
C ALA A 46 18.39 23.11 -3.37
N THR A 47 17.17 23.17 -2.83
CA THR A 47 16.16 24.20 -3.15
C THR A 47 16.70 25.61 -2.87
N ARG A 48 17.33 25.82 -1.71
CA ARG A 48 17.94 27.12 -1.40
C ARG A 48 19.06 27.51 -2.36
N ALA A 49 19.92 26.55 -2.71
CA ALA A 49 21.01 26.80 -3.63
C ALA A 49 20.49 27.17 -5.04
N ALA A 50 19.45 26.47 -5.51
CA ALA A 50 18.83 26.73 -6.81
C ALA A 50 18.12 28.10 -6.88
N LEU A 51 17.55 28.57 -5.75
CA LEU A 51 16.87 29.85 -5.66
C LEU A 51 17.83 31.04 -5.62
N GLU A 52 19.07 30.86 -5.19
CA GLU A 52 20.08 31.96 -4.97
C GLU A 52 19.51 33.14 -4.16
N ALA A 53 18.44 32.92 -3.38
CA ALA A 53 17.77 33.96 -2.62
C ALA A 53 18.32 34.04 -1.18
N PRO A 54 18.55 35.25 -0.65
CA PRO A 54 19.01 35.43 0.73
C PRO A 54 17.93 35.02 1.74
N ALA A 55 18.36 34.78 2.98
CA ALA A 55 17.42 34.58 4.10
C ALA A 55 16.62 35.89 4.35
N PRO A 56 15.35 35.76 4.78
CA PRO A 56 14.56 36.95 5.08
C PRO A 56 15.15 37.73 6.28
N PRO A 57 15.03 39.06 6.30
CA PRO A 57 15.29 39.83 7.51
C PRO A 57 14.21 39.54 8.57
N PRO A 58 14.39 39.98 9.84
CA PRO A 58 13.39 39.80 10.88
C PRO A 58 12.00 40.28 10.44
N ALA A 59 10.95 39.66 10.91
CA ALA A 59 9.56 39.87 10.46
C ALA A 59 9.13 41.35 10.43
N ALA A 60 9.54 42.14 11.38
CA ALA A 60 9.21 43.57 11.42
C ALA A 60 9.85 44.35 10.26
N ASP A 61 11.09 44.05 9.92
CA ASP A 61 11.82 44.70 8.82
C ASP A 61 11.31 44.24 7.47
N LEU A 62 11.01 42.94 7.36
CA LEU A 62 10.39 42.34 6.17
C LEU A 62 9.03 42.99 5.87
N LEU A 63 8.18 43.15 6.88
CA LEU A 63 6.88 43.82 6.75
C LEU A 63 7.04 45.34 6.39
N ALA A 64 8.00 46.01 6.96
CA ALA A 64 8.30 47.42 6.64
C ALA A 64 8.78 47.57 5.19
N GLN A 65 9.55 46.62 4.67
CA GLN A 65 9.94 46.55 3.26
C GLN A 65 8.73 46.21 2.36
N ALA A 66 7.99 45.15 2.69
CA ALA A 66 6.83 44.70 1.92
C ALA A 66 5.70 45.74 1.83
N ALA A 67 5.63 46.67 2.78
CA ALA A 67 4.70 47.81 2.72
C ALA A 67 5.08 48.85 1.65
N ARG A 68 6.32 48.85 1.15
CA ARG A 68 6.84 49.84 0.19
C ARG A 68 7.01 49.29 -1.19
N GLU A 69 7.35 48.02 -1.30
CA GLU A 69 7.67 47.34 -2.58
C GLU A 69 7.26 45.88 -2.55
N PRO A 70 7.01 45.24 -3.70
CA PRO A 70 6.63 43.85 -3.78
C PRO A 70 7.74 42.93 -3.25
N VAL A 71 7.40 42.09 -2.27
CA VAL A 71 8.32 41.09 -1.69
C VAL A 71 7.73 39.70 -1.84
N VAL A 72 8.57 38.75 -2.24
CA VAL A 72 8.21 37.32 -2.29
C VAL A 72 9.07 36.57 -1.27
N LEU A 73 8.41 35.84 -0.37
CA LEU A 73 9.04 34.93 0.59
C LEU A 73 8.73 33.50 0.19
N ILE A 74 9.77 32.67 0.00
CA ILE A 74 9.65 31.24 -0.31
C ILE A 74 9.87 30.44 0.96
N VAL A 75 8.93 29.55 1.29
CA VAL A 75 8.89 28.77 2.52
C VAL A 75 8.63 27.30 2.22
N GLY A 76 9.18 26.38 3.04
CA GLY A 76 8.87 24.95 3.01
C GLY A 76 7.67 24.58 3.86
N GLU A 77 7.37 25.40 4.88
CA GLU A 77 6.20 25.23 5.75
C GLU A 77 5.64 26.58 6.17
N LEU A 78 4.38 26.59 6.59
CA LEU A 78 3.75 27.79 7.16
C LEU A 78 3.95 27.80 8.68
N GLY A 79 3.94 29.02 9.29
CA GLY A 79 4.02 29.19 10.74
C GLY A 79 5.24 29.98 11.23
N SER A 80 6.12 30.41 10.30
CA SER A 80 7.16 31.36 10.65
C SER A 80 6.56 32.77 10.88
N ALA A 81 7.19 33.56 11.73
CA ALA A 81 6.75 34.92 12.01
C ALA A 81 6.76 35.80 10.75
N GLU A 82 7.70 35.56 9.85
CA GLU A 82 7.87 36.24 8.57
C GLU A 82 6.71 35.93 7.62
N ALA A 83 6.41 34.64 7.43
CA ALA A 83 5.33 34.18 6.53
C ALA A 83 3.95 34.63 7.06
N ASP A 84 3.69 34.40 8.35
CA ASP A 84 2.43 34.77 8.98
C ASP A 84 2.21 36.26 9.01
N GLY A 85 3.27 37.04 9.28
CA GLY A 85 3.24 38.47 9.21
C GLY A 85 2.89 39.02 7.83
N LEU A 86 3.54 38.53 6.78
CA LEU A 86 3.24 38.89 5.38
C LEU A 86 1.80 38.55 5.00
N ARG A 87 1.33 37.35 5.34
CA ARG A 87 -0.03 36.91 5.05
C ARG A 87 -1.09 37.72 5.77
N ALA A 88 -0.88 38.00 7.05
CA ALA A 88 -1.76 38.87 7.83
C ALA A 88 -1.83 40.31 7.27
N ALA A 89 -0.74 40.79 6.67
CA ALA A 89 -0.68 42.10 6.00
C ALA A 89 -1.19 42.09 4.54
N GLY A 90 -1.74 40.92 4.05
CA GLY A 90 -2.41 40.81 2.76
C GLY A 90 -1.55 40.26 1.62
N ALA A 91 -0.37 39.66 1.88
CA ALA A 91 0.40 38.97 0.90
C ALA A 91 -0.37 37.70 0.39
N ARG A 92 -0.28 37.42 -0.90
CA ARG A 92 -0.92 36.25 -1.50
C ARG A 92 -0.19 34.97 -1.07
N LEU A 93 -0.92 33.96 -0.66
CA LEU A 93 -0.38 32.61 -0.54
C LEU A 93 -0.44 31.92 -1.90
N ILE A 94 0.71 31.46 -2.37
CA ILE A 94 0.85 30.64 -3.60
C ILE A 94 1.37 29.28 -3.16
N ALA A 95 0.58 28.25 -3.39
CA ALA A 95 0.96 26.87 -3.15
C ALA A 95 0.47 26.02 -4.32
N ALA A 96 1.22 24.98 -4.68
CA ALA A 96 0.68 23.91 -5.52
C ALA A 96 -0.09 22.95 -4.64
N PRO A 97 -1.25 22.44 -5.08
CA PRO A 97 -1.89 21.35 -4.37
C PRO A 97 -0.99 20.12 -4.43
N ALA A 98 -0.82 19.45 -3.29
CA ALA A 98 -0.10 18.19 -3.23
C ALA A 98 -0.82 17.14 -4.10
N PRO A 99 -0.12 16.40 -4.97
CA PRO A 99 -0.72 15.32 -5.73
C PRO A 99 -1.15 14.19 -4.79
N ALA A 100 -2.18 13.43 -5.19
CA ALA A 100 -2.59 12.23 -4.47
C ALA A 100 -1.39 11.26 -4.38
N GLY A 101 -1.19 10.67 -3.21
CA GLY A 101 -0.07 9.75 -2.98
C GLY A 101 1.26 10.42 -2.62
N ILE A 102 1.31 11.72 -2.37
CA ILE A 102 2.54 12.44 -2.00
C ILE A 102 3.24 11.84 -0.76
N GLU A 103 2.48 11.30 0.19
CA GLU A 103 3.03 10.66 1.39
C GLU A 103 3.84 9.38 1.08
N LEU A 104 3.67 8.79 -0.10
CA LEU A 104 4.52 7.67 -0.55
C LEU A 104 5.97 8.09 -0.75
N LEU A 105 6.22 9.35 -1.11
CA LEU A 105 7.59 9.89 -1.24
C LEU A 105 8.28 9.98 0.12
N ASP A 106 7.53 10.32 1.18
CA ASP A 106 8.07 10.31 2.55
C ASP A 106 8.38 8.88 2.98
N ALA A 107 7.50 7.92 2.70
CA ALA A 107 7.75 6.52 3.02
C ALA A 107 9.01 5.97 2.31
N VAL A 108 9.21 6.31 1.04
CA VAL A 108 10.44 5.97 0.27
C VAL A 108 11.67 6.58 0.92
N THR A 109 11.60 7.89 1.26
CA THR A 109 12.71 8.63 1.89
C THR A 109 13.07 8.06 3.25
N VAL A 110 12.05 7.74 4.08
CA VAL A 110 12.25 7.14 5.40
C VAL A 110 12.91 5.77 5.27
N MET A 111 12.45 4.91 4.36
CA MET A 111 13.07 3.59 4.12
C MET A 111 14.52 3.71 3.67
N ASP A 112 14.82 4.62 2.73
CA ASP A 112 16.20 4.88 2.32
C ASP A 112 17.07 5.34 3.50
N ARG A 113 16.54 6.25 4.33
CA ARG A 113 17.26 6.76 5.50
C ARG A 113 17.54 5.67 6.53
N LEU A 114 16.57 4.79 6.79
CA LEU A 114 16.73 3.67 7.74
C LEU A 114 17.83 2.72 7.30
N ARG A 115 17.96 2.45 6.02
CA ARG A 115 18.96 1.52 5.47
C ARG A 115 20.30 2.18 5.08
N SER A 116 20.39 3.50 5.10
CA SER A 116 21.60 4.25 4.76
C SER A 116 22.58 4.32 5.94
N PRO A 117 23.89 4.62 5.71
CA PRO A 117 24.87 4.80 6.78
C PRO A 117 24.40 5.77 7.86
N GLY A 118 24.43 5.31 9.13
CA GLY A 118 23.89 6.06 10.28
C GLY A 118 22.37 5.95 10.43
N GLY A 119 21.72 5.03 9.71
CA GLY A 119 20.34 4.62 9.89
C GLY A 119 20.19 3.53 10.96
N CYS A 120 19.23 2.62 10.76
CA CYS A 120 18.97 1.52 11.68
C CYS A 120 19.88 0.32 11.41
N PRO A 121 20.67 -0.16 12.40
CA PRO A 121 21.54 -1.32 12.19
C PRO A 121 20.79 -2.60 11.82
N TRP A 122 19.59 -2.79 12.37
CA TRP A 122 18.76 -3.95 12.05
C TRP A 122 18.28 -3.94 10.60
N ASP A 123 17.80 -2.78 10.12
CA ASP A 123 17.36 -2.64 8.72
C ASP A 123 18.52 -2.84 7.74
N ALA A 124 19.73 -2.41 8.10
CA ALA A 124 20.92 -2.55 7.27
C ALA A 124 21.36 -4.02 7.08
N GLU A 125 21.03 -4.91 8.02
CA GLU A 125 21.38 -6.34 7.98
C GLU A 125 20.38 -7.19 7.20
N GLN A 126 19.17 -6.65 6.90
CA GLN A 126 18.14 -7.44 6.22
C GLN A 126 18.46 -7.66 4.74
N ASP A 127 18.07 -8.83 4.24
CA ASP A 127 18.06 -9.19 2.83
C ASP A 127 16.71 -9.76 2.41
N HIS A 128 16.57 -10.17 1.15
CA HIS A 128 15.32 -10.73 0.64
C HIS A 128 14.90 -12.00 1.38
N ASP A 129 15.85 -12.82 1.85
CA ASP A 129 15.54 -14.08 2.53
C ASP A 129 15.12 -13.87 3.97
N THR A 130 15.77 -12.96 4.70
CA THR A 130 15.44 -12.64 6.09
C THR A 130 14.08 -11.96 6.21
N LEU A 131 13.68 -11.18 5.20
CA LEU A 131 12.39 -10.47 5.14
C LEU A 131 11.21 -11.37 4.76
N ARG A 132 11.44 -12.54 4.14
CA ARG A 132 10.36 -13.43 3.68
C ARG A 132 9.33 -13.78 4.75
N LYS A 133 9.77 -14.04 5.97
CA LYS A 133 8.88 -14.40 7.07
C LYS A 133 7.92 -13.27 7.44
N TYR A 134 8.41 -12.03 7.44
CA TYR A 134 7.59 -10.85 7.73
C TYR A 134 6.58 -10.59 6.61
N LEU A 135 7.00 -10.65 5.33
CA LEU A 135 6.06 -10.53 4.21
C LEU A 135 4.89 -11.53 4.29
N VAL A 136 5.16 -12.76 4.76
CA VAL A 136 4.11 -13.77 4.96
C VAL A 136 3.22 -13.41 6.14
N GLU A 137 3.81 -12.95 7.26
CA GLU A 137 3.11 -12.50 8.46
C GLU A 137 2.15 -11.34 8.14
N GLU A 138 2.65 -10.23 7.59
CA GLU A 138 1.84 -9.07 7.21
C GLU A 138 0.74 -9.42 6.18
N THR A 139 1.02 -10.38 5.28
CA THR A 139 0.00 -10.85 4.35
C THR A 139 -1.16 -11.54 5.08
N TYR A 140 -0.89 -12.35 6.11
CA TYR A 140 -1.94 -13.00 6.88
C TYR A 140 -2.66 -12.04 7.82
N GLU A 141 -1.99 -11.08 8.41
CA GLU A 141 -2.60 -10.04 9.24
C GLU A 141 -3.55 -9.17 8.42
N LEU A 142 -3.14 -8.80 7.18
CA LEU A 142 -4.02 -8.13 6.23
C LEU A 142 -5.26 -8.98 5.88
N LEU A 143 -5.10 -10.30 5.68
CA LEU A 143 -6.24 -11.19 5.42
C LEU A 143 -7.19 -11.25 6.63
N ASP A 144 -6.66 -11.30 7.85
CA ASP A 144 -7.46 -11.28 9.07
C ASP A 144 -8.22 -9.96 9.24
N ALA A 145 -7.58 -8.81 8.97
CA ALA A 145 -8.23 -7.49 8.97
C ALA A 145 -9.39 -7.39 7.96
N ILE A 146 -9.22 -7.96 6.77
CA ILE A 146 -10.28 -8.05 5.74
C ILE A 146 -11.42 -8.92 6.21
N GLU A 147 -11.15 -10.10 6.75
CA GLU A 147 -12.15 -11.06 7.24
C GLU A 147 -12.98 -10.47 8.39
N LEU A 148 -12.31 -9.81 9.34
CA LEU A 148 -12.93 -9.16 10.50
C LEU A 148 -13.65 -7.85 10.12
N ARG A 149 -13.47 -7.34 8.89
CA ARG A 149 -13.97 -6.04 8.43
C ARG A 149 -13.52 -4.88 9.33
N ASP A 150 -12.36 -5.02 9.96
CA ASP A 150 -11.76 -3.98 10.79
C ASP A 150 -11.02 -2.98 9.91
N ARG A 151 -11.58 -1.77 9.81
CA ARG A 151 -11.04 -0.73 8.93
C ARG A 151 -9.75 -0.10 9.45
N ASP A 152 -9.57 -0.08 10.76
CA ASP A 152 -8.36 0.49 11.36
C ASP A 152 -7.20 -0.49 11.22
N ALA A 153 -7.42 -1.78 11.53
CA ALA A 153 -6.47 -2.84 11.24
C ALA A 153 -6.17 -2.93 9.73
N LEU A 154 -7.18 -2.86 8.85
CA LEU A 154 -6.97 -2.88 7.40
C LEU A 154 -6.03 -1.76 6.92
N ARG A 155 -6.11 -0.57 7.51
CA ARG A 155 -5.22 0.55 7.15
C ARG A 155 -3.80 0.31 7.64
N GLU A 156 -3.64 -0.24 8.85
CA GLU A 156 -2.37 -0.61 9.46
C GLU A 156 -1.67 -1.68 8.62
N GLU A 157 -2.33 -2.80 8.37
CA GLU A 157 -1.76 -3.93 7.64
C GLU A 157 -1.45 -3.61 6.15
N LEU A 158 -2.21 -2.73 5.52
CA LEU A 158 -1.86 -2.20 4.20
C LEU A 158 -0.56 -1.38 4.26
N GLY A 159 -0.29 -0.69 5.37
CA GLY A 159 0.97 -0.01 5.63
C GLY A 159 2.13 -0.98 5.74
N ASP A 160 1.95 -2.10 6.47
CA ASP A 160 2.99 -3.10 6.69
C ASP A 160 3.28 -3.92 5.43
N VAL A 161 2.29 -4.24 4.63
CA VAL A 161 2.51 -4.79 3.28
C VAL A 161 3.25 -3.79 2.38
N LEU A 162 2.93 -2.49 2.43
CA LEU A 162 3.66 -1.45 1.71
C LEU A 162 5.11 -1.34 2.20
N LEU A 163 5.35 -1.43 3.51
CA LEU A 163 6.68 -1.49 4.10
C LEU A 163 7.50 -2.62 3.47
N GLN A 164 6.94 -3.82 3.35
CA GLN A 164 7.64 -4.95 2.71
C GLN A 164 8.00 -4.64 1.24
N VAL A 165 7.11 -4.00 0.49
CA VAL A 165 7.38 -3.60 -0.91
C VAL A 165 8.54 -2.59 -0.97
N LEU A 166 8.51 -1.55 -0.13
CA LEU A 166 9.55 -0.53 -0.08
C LEU A 166 10.90 -1.11 0.37
N PHE A 167 10.87 -1.98 1.38
CA PHE A 167 12.07 -2.62 1.91
C PHE A 167 12.75 -3.50 0.86
N HIS A 168 11.99 -4.38 0.22
CA HIS A 168 12.51 -5.24 -0.84
C HIS A 168 13.04 -4.43 -2.02
N ALA A 169 12.36 -3.36 -2.43
CA ALA A 169 12.84 -2.47 -3.49
C ALA A 169 14.13 -1.77 -3.09
N ARG A 170 14.26 -1.32 -1.82
CA ARG A 170 15.49 -0.69 -1.32
C ARG A 170 16.66 -1.67 -1.22
N VAL A 171 16.41 -2.91 -0.80
CA VAL A 171 17.42 -3.99 -0.83
C VAL A 171 17.89 -4.24 -2.26
N ALA A 172 16.98 -4.30 -3.21
CA ALA A 172 17.30 -4.54 -4.62
C ALA A 172 18.19 -3.48 -5.26
N THR A 173 18.21 -2.24 -4.77
CA THR A 173 19.15 -1.21 -5.25
C THR A 173 20.61 -1.56 -4.98
N GLU A 174 20.89 -2.49 -4.06
CA GLU A 174 22.23 -2.90 -3.65
C GLU A 174 22.75 -4.10 -4.45
N ASP A 175 21.93 -4.71 -5.33
CA ASP A 175 22.38 -5.81 -6.18
C ASP A 175 23.38 -5.31 -7.22
N PRO A 176 24.61 -5.82 -7.24
CA PRO A 176 25.65 -5.34 -8.16
C PRO A 176 25.44 -5.78 -9.62
N ALA A 177 24.58 -6.79 -9.85
CA ALA A 177 24.37 -7.37 -11.17
C ALA A 177 23.14 -6.81 -11.90
N ASP A 178 22.04 -6.60 -11.17
CA ASP A 178 20.76 -6.16 -11.72
C ASP A 178 20.00 -5.30 -10.70
N PRO A 179 20.51 -4.11 -10.35
CA PRO A 179 19.86 -3.23 -9.39
C PRO A 179 18.57 -2.65 -9.95
N PHE A 180 17.54 -2.58 -9.09
CA PHE A 180 16.32 -1.83 -9.38
C PHE A 180 15.79 -1.16 -8.11
N ASP A 181 14.99 -0.14 -8.26
CA ASP A 181 14.40 0.65 -7.19
C ASP A 181 12.86 0.61 -7.21
N ILE A 182 12.25 1.36 -6.30
CA ILE A 182 10.80 1.46 -6.20
C ILE A 182 10.17 2.09 -7.45
N ASP A 183 10.87 2.99 -8.14
CA ASP A 183 10.37 3.61 -9.37
C ASP A 183 10.29 2.57 -10.49
N ALA A 184 11.26 1.68 -10.61
CA ALA A 184 11.21 0.57 -11.55
C ALA A 184 10.06 -0.40 -11.24
N VAL A 185 9.80 -0.69 -9.95
CA VAL A 185 8.65 -1.50 -9.52
C VAL A 185 7.34 -0.83 -9.89
N ALA A 186 7.19 0.45 -9.60
CA ALA A 186 5.99 1.23 -9.91
C ALA A 186 5.76 1.36 -11.42
N ALA A 187 6.81 1.65 -12.20
CA ALA A 187 6.73 1.74 -13.66
C ALA A 187 6.31 0.41 -14.29
N GLY A 188 6.87 -0.71 -13.80
CA GLY A 188 6.46 -2.05 -14.21
C GLY A 188 5.00 -2.35 -13.91
N LEU A 189 4.52 -1.95 -12.73
CA LEU A 189 3.12 -2.09 -12.36
C LEU A 189 2.21 -1.25 -13.27
N VAL A 190 2.53 0.02 -13.50
CA VAL A 190 1.76 0.91 -14.37
C VAL A 190 1.70 0.36 -15.79
N SER A 191 2.84 -0.04 -16.37
CA SER A 191 2.90 -0.65 -17.70
C SER A 191 1.99 -1.88 -17.80
N LYS A 192 2.07 -2.75 -16.80
CA LYS A 192 1.23 -3.95 -16.72
C LYS A 192 -0.27 -3.62 -16.62
N LEU A 193 -0.65 -2.64 -15.81
CA LEU A 193 -2.05 -2.26 -15.64
C LEU A 193 -2.60 -1.62 -16.92
N VAL A 194 -1.86 -0.72 -17.54
CA VAL A 194 -2.26 -0.03 -18.76
C VAL A 194 -2.41 -1.02 -19.92
N SER A 195 -1.41 -1.89 -20.13
CA SER A 195 -1.44 -2.88 -21.24
C SER A 195 -2.59 -3.88 -21.12
N ARG A 196 -2.99 -4.22 -19.87
CA ARG A 196 -4.07 -5.18 -19.63
C ARG A 196 -5.47 -4.58 -19.55
N HIS A 197 -5.59 -3.25 -19.62
CA HIS A 197 -6.88 -2.55 -19.63
C HIS A 197 -7.02 -1.63 -20.86
N PRO A 198 -6.89 -2.17 -22.10
CA PRO A 198 -6.98 -1.35 -23.30
C PRO A 198 -8.36 -0.67 -23.44
N HIS A 199 -9.42 -1.26 -22.90
CA HIS A 199 -10.75 -0.68 -22.85
C HIS A 199 -10.83 0.62 -22.02
N VAL A 200 -9.91 0.81 -21.06
CA VAL A 200 -9.83 2.04 -20.24
C VAL A 200 -8.85 3.04 -20.86
N PHE A 201 -7.69 2.57 -21.31
CA PHE A 201 -6.57 3.43 -21.65
C PHE A 201 -6.36 3.63 -23.15
N ALA A 202 -6.84 2.71 -24.01
CA ALA A 202 -6.65 2.78 -25.47
C ALA A 202 -7.90 3.11 -26.26
N GLY A 203 -9.02 3.44 -25.58
CA GLY A 203 -10.28 3.84 -26.25
C GLY A 203 -10.96 2.68 -27.00
N ASP A 204 -10.69 1.44 -26.61
CA ASP A 204 -11.36 0.25 -27.17
C ASP A 204 -12.85 0.28 -26.70
N PRO A 205 -13.83 0.41 -27.62
CA PRO A 205 -15.23 0.60 -27.24
C PRO A 205 -15.91 -0.65 -26.69
N GLU A 206 -15.25 -1.78 -26.65
CA GLU A 206 -15.82 -3.04 -26.20
C GLU A 206 -15.94 -3.07 -24.68
N LEU A 207 -17.07 -2.59 -24.16
CA LEU A 207 -17.49 -2.75 -22.78
C LEU A 207 -17.81 -4.24 -22.54
N LEU A 208 -16.82 -4.98 -22.09
CA LEU A 208 -16.97 -6.36 -21.66
C LEU A 208 -17.50 -6.39 -20.22
N ASP A 209 -18.31 -7.41 -19.91
CA ASP A 209 -18.66 -7.67 -18.51
C ASP A 209 -17.44 -8.11 -17.67
N ALA A 210 -17.57 -8.18 -16.38
CA ALA A 210 -16.46 -8.52 -15.47
C ALA A 210 -15.83 -9.86 -15.72
N GLU A 211 -16.61 -10.86 -16.16
CA GLU A 211 -16.16 -12.23 -16.44
C GLU A 211 -15.33 -12.26 -17.73
N SER A 212 -15.81 -11.64 -18.79
CA SER A 212 -15.10 -11.51 -20.07
C SER A 212 -13.80 -10.69 -19.92
N GLN A 213 -13.81 -9.64 -19.09
CA GLN A 213 -12.61 -8.87 -18.74
C GLN A 213 -11.58 -9.73 -17.99
N HIS A 214 -12.02 -10.55 -17.06
CA HIS A 214 -11.14 -11.46 -16.33
C HIS A 214 -10.50 -12.50 -17.28
N ALA A 215 -11.27 -13.06 -18.20
CA ALA A 215 -10.75 -14.00 -19.20
C ALA A 215 -9.70 -13.34 -20.11
N ARG A 216 -9.99 -12.15 -20.64
CA ARG A 216 -9.07 -11.36 -21.47
C ARG A 216 -7.77 -10.98 -20.73
N TRP A 217 -7.87 -10.59 -19.45
CA TRP A 217 -6.70 -10.34 -18.60
C TRP A 217 -5.74 -11.53 -18.53
N GLU A 218 -6.28 -12.71 -18.30
CA GLU A 218 -5.46 -13.92 -18.20
C GLU A 218 -4.85 -14.34 -19.55
N GLU A 219 -5.55 -14.11 -20.68
CA GLU A 219 -4.99 -14.32 -22.02
C GLU A 219 -3.81 -13.39 -22.29
N LEU A 220 -3.95 -12.09 -22.01
CA LEU A 220 -2.88 -11.12 -22.16
C LEU A 220 -1.66 -11.48 -21.31
N LYS A 221 -1.90 -11.91 -20.07
CA LYS A 221 -0.85 -12.38 -19.17
C LYS A 221 -0.12 -13.63 -19.67
N GLN A 222 -0.80 -14.53 -20.39
CA GLN A 222 -0.17 -15.70 -20.99
C GLN A 222 0.71 -15.31 -22.18
N ARG A 223 0.23 -14.42 -23.05
CA ARG A 223 0.97 -13.94 -24.23
C ARG A 223 2.24 -13.19 -23.86
N GLU A 224 2.18 -12.33 -22.83
CA GLU A 224 3.33 -11.53 -22.38
C GLU A 224 4.51 -12.39 -21.88
N LYS A 225 4.24 -13.57 -21.29
CA LYS A 225 5.26 -14.35 -20.56
C LYS A 225 5.87 -15.52 -21.36
N GLN A 226 5.50 -15.73 -22.65
CA GLN A 226 6.02 -16.82 -23.52
C GLN A 226 6.24 -18.15 -22.77
N ARG A 227 5.24 -18.62 -22.01
CA ARG A 227 5.38 -19.77 -21.13
C ARG A 227 5.47 -21.07 -21.92
N GLU A 228 6.43 -21.93 -21.57
CA GLU A 228 6.58 -23.26 -22.14
C GLU A 228 5.58 -24.26 -21.56
N SER A 229 5.18 -24.07 -20.30
CA SER A 229 4.20 -24.90 -19.60
C SER A 229 3.00 -24.10 -19.10
N ILE A 230 1.83 -24.73 -19.06
CA ILE A 230 0.61 -24.15 -18.48
C ILE A 230 0.76 -23.84 -16.98
N VAL A 231 1.68 -24.51 -16.29
CA VAL A 231 1.94 -24.30 -14.85
C VAL A 231 3.03 -23.27 -14.58
N ASP A 232 3.69 -22.75 -15.61
CA ASP A 232 4.73 -21.74 -15.42
C ASP A 232 4.17 -20.48 -14.76
N GLY A 233 4.94 -19.95 -13.80
CA GLY A 233 4.59 -18.75 -13.03
C GLY A 233 3.46 -18.97 -12.03
N VAL A 234 3.14 -20.22 -11.67
CA VAL A 234 2.39 -20.55 -10.47
C VAL A 234 3.36 -20.46 -9.28
N ALA A 235 3.00 -19.67 -8.27
CA ALA A 235 3.79 -19.58 -7.05
C ALA A 235 3.68 -20.90 -6.28
N LEU A 236 4.74 -21.70 -6.26
CA LEU A 236 4.73 -23.02 -5.64
C LEU A 236 4.78 -22.96 -4.10
N GLY A 237 5.18 -21.83 -3.52
CA GLY A 237 5.26 -21.62 -2.07
C GLY A 237 3.94 -21.19 -1.40
N GLN A 238 2.84 -21.06 -2.15
CA GLN A 238 1.54 -20.71 -1.57
C GLN A 238 0.94 -21.85 -0.73
N PRO A 239 -0.07 -21.62 0.13
CA PRO A 239 -0.76 -22.68 0.87
C PRO A 239 -1.21 -23.83 -0.03
N ALA A 240 -1.14 -25.06 0.48
CA ALA A 240 -1.32 -26.25 -0.37
C ALA A 240 -2.71 -26.30 -1.04
N VAL A 241 -3.75 -25.85 -0.37
CA VAL A 241 -5.12 -25.82 -0.91
C VAL A 241 -5.23 -24.76 -2.02
N ALA A 242 -4.66 -23.57 -1.81
CA ALA A 242 -4.58 -22.51 -2.82
C ALA A 242 -3.75 -22.96 -4.04
N LEU A 243 -2.63 -23.66 -3.81
CA LEU A 243 -1.82 -24.26 -4.87
C LEU A 243 -2.62 -25.28 -5.69
N ALA A 244 -3.34 -26.19 -5.04
CA ALA A 244 -4.20 -27.16 -5.70
C ALA A 244 -5.27 -26.46 -6.56
N ALA A 245 -5.98 -25.47 -5.99
CA ALA A 245 -6.98 -24.69 -6.73
C ALA A 245 -6.37 -23.97 -7.95
N LYS A 246 -5.16 -23.41 -7.81
CA LYS A 246 -4.47 -22.73 -8.91
C LYS A 246 -4.04 -23.69 -10.02
N LEU A 247 -3.56 -24.86 -9.67
CA LEU A 247 -3.21 -25.90 -10.65
C LEU A 247 -4.45 -26.44 -11.38
N VAL A 248 -5.55 -26.67 -10.67
CA VAL A 248 -6.85 -27.05 -11.25
C VAL A 248 -7.34 -26.00 -12.24
N GLN A 249 -7.33 -24.71 -11.85
CA GLN A 249 -7.70 -23.60 -12.74
C GLN A 249 -6.86 -23.59 -14.03
N ARG A 250 -5.56 -23.87 -13.94
CA ARG A 250 -4.67 -23.96 -15.10
C ARG A 250 -4.98 -25.16 -15.98
N ALA A 251 -5.22 -26.32 -15.35
CA ALA A 251 -5.58 -27.57 -16.03
C ALA A 251 -6.91 -27.43 -16.79
N GLU A 252 -7.94 -26.89 -16.14
CA GLU A 252 -9.25 -26.66 -16.75
C GLU A 252 -9.15 -25.78 -18.00
N ARG A 253 -8.45 -24.64 -17.90
CA ARG A 253 -8.23 -23.71 -19.03
C ARG A 253 -7.45 -24.33 -20.18
N ALA A 254 -6.58 -25.31 -19.89
CA ALA A 254 -5.83 -26.06 -20.90
C ALA A 254 -6.62 -27.20 -21.48
N GLY A 255 -7.87 -27.44 -21.05
CA GLY A 255 -8.71 -28.53 -21.51
C GLY A 255 -8.35 -29.89 -20.92
N ILE A 256 -7.58 -29.92 -19.82
CA ILE A 256 -7.30 -31.19 -19.12
C ILE A 256 -8.60 -31.65 -18.44
N PRO A 257 -9.08 -32.84 -18.77
CA PRO A 257 -10.36 -33.32 -18.25
C PRO A 257 -10.25 -33.59 -16.73
N ALA A 258 -11.37 -33.40 -16.02
CA ALA A 258 -11.42 -33.57 -14.58
C ALA A 258 -11.03 -34.96 -14.08
N ASP A 259 -11.21 -36.02 -14.89
CA ASP A 259 -10.84 -37.39 -14.57
C ASP A 259 -9.33 -37.69 -14.71
N ALA A 260 -8.58 -36.80 -15.36
CA ALA A 260 -7.12 -36.86 -15.41
C ALA A 260 -6.45 -36.14 -14.22
N MET A 261 -7.22 -35.46 -13.38
CA MET A 261 -6.69 -34.80 -12.18
C MET A 261 -6.40 -35.83 -11.07
N PRO A 262 -5.45 -35.52 -10.14
CA PRO A 262 -5.13 -36.44 -9.05
C PRO A 262 -6.37 -36.85 -8.24
N ARG A 263 -6.54 -38.16 -8.07
CA ARG A 263 -7.61 -38.80 -7.28
C ARG A 263 -7.05 -40.05 -6.65
N GLY A 264 -7.39 -40.31 -5.41
CA GLY A 264 -6.94 -41.53 -4.75
C GLY A 264 -7.36 -41.59 -3.29
N GLU A 265 -6.85 -42.61 -2.61
CA GLU A 265 -7.20 -42.92 -1.22
C GLU A 265 -6.25 -42.30 -0.19
N THR A 266 -5.12 -41.74 -0.63
CA THR A 266 -4.24 -41.05 0.30
C THR A 266 -4.87 -39.75 0.75
N PRO A 267 -4.59 -39.27 1.99
CA PRO A 267 -5.11 -38.01 2.48
C PRO A 267 -4.79 -36.82 1.56
N GLY A 268 -3.59 -36.79 0.96
CA GLY A 268 -3.21 -35.73 0.01
C GLY A 268 -4.05 -35.74 -1.26
N GLU A 269 -4.29 -36.90 -1.85
CA GLU A 269 -5.15 -37.05 -3.03
C GLU A 269 -6.62 -36.73 -2.75
N ALA A 270 -7.12 -37.12 -1.59
CA ALA A 270 -8.48 -36.76 -1.15
C ALA A 270 -8.65 -35.25 -0.97
N LEU A 271 -7.68 -34.58 -0.31
CA LEU A 271 -7.67 -33.13 -0.13
C LEU A 271 -7.57 -32.41 -1.49
N PHE A 272 -6.69 -32.86 -2.39
CA PHE A 272 -6.59 -32.31 -3.74
C PHE A 272 -7.92 -32.47 -4.49
N GLY A 273 -8.54 -33.66 -4.45
CA GLY A 273 -9.82 -33.93 -5.10
C GLY A 273 -10.95 -33.03 -4.58
N THR A 274 -10.99 -32.77 -3.27
CA THR A 274 -11.96 -31.85 -2.65
C THR A 274 -11.73 -30.41 -3.12
N ALA A 275 -10.49 -29.94 -3.10
CA ALA A 275 -10.11 -28.62 -3.61
C ALA A 275 -10.45 -28.47 -5.11
N ALA A 276 -10.20 -29.51 -5.90
CA ALA A 276 -10.53 -29.53 -7.32
C ALA A 276 -12.04 -29.41 -7.56
N GLN A 277 -12.85 -30.17 -6.84
CA GLN A 277 -14.32 -30.09 -6.94
C GLN A 277 -14.85 -28.71 -6.59
N ALA A 278 -14.37 -28.10 -5.50
CA ALA A 278 -14.76 -26.76 -5.11
C ALA A 278 -14.40 -25.74 -6.20
N LYS A 279 -13.16 -25.80 -6.70
CA LYS A 279 -12.68 -24.88 -7.74
C LYS A 279 -13.44 -24.99 -9.06
N LEU A 280 -13.71 -26.19 -9.53
CA LEU A 280 -14.51 -26.44 -10.72
C LEU A 280 -15.99 -26.03 -10.56
N ALA A 281 -16.48 -25.97 -9.33
CA ALA A 281 -17.79 -25.41 -8.98
C ALA A 281 -17.79 -23.88 -8.80
N GLY A 282 -16.69 -23.19 -9.14
CA GLY A 282 -16.56 -21.74 -9.04
C GLY A 282 -16.30 -21.22 -7.62
N ARG A 283 -16.01 -22.10 -6.65
CA ARG A 283 -15.75 -21.73 -5.25
C ARG A 283 -14.25 -21.64 -4.98
N ASP A 284 -13.84 -20.91 -3.96
CA ASP A 284 -12.44 -20.87 -3.48
C ASP A 284 -12.26 -21.82 -2.30
N PRO A 285 -11.53 -22.96 -2.48
CA PRO A 285 -11.38 -23.95 -1.42
C PRO A 285 -10.47 -23.48 -0.26
N GLU A 286 -9.56 -22.53 -0.49
CA GLU A 286 -8.71 -21.97 0.56
C GLU A 286 -9.54 -21.10 1.50
N ASP A 287 -10.36 -20.19 0.96
CA ASP A 287 -11.25 -19.33 1.73
C ASP A 287 -12.29 -20.15 2.49
N GLU A 288 -12.87 -21.19 1.86
CA GLU A 288 -13.84 -22.07 2.51
C GLU A 288 -13.22 -22.81 3.68
N LEU A 289 -12.03 -23.39 3.51
CA LEU A 289 -11.34 -24.12 4.57
C LEU A 289 -10.91 -23.18 5.71
N ARG A 290 -10.41 -22.00 5.37
CA ARG A 290 -10.04 -20.96 6.35
C ARG A 290 -11.26 -20.55 7.18
N ALA A 291 -12.38 -20.29 6.52
CA ALA A 291 -13.62 -19.94 7.21
C ALA A 291 -14.07 -21.01 8.22
N VAL A 292 -13.98 -22.28 7.86
CA VAL A 292 -14.31 -23.41 8.76
C VAL A 292 -13.32 -23.47 9.93
N ALA A 293 -12.02 -23.26 9.67
CA ALA A 293 -10.99 -23.29 10.70
C ALA A 293 -11.16 -22.14 11.71
N LEU A 294 -11.40 -20.91 11.24
CA LEU A 294 -11.67 -19.74 12.10
C LEU A 294 -12.94 -19.94 12.93
N ALA A 295 -13.99 -20.43 12.31
CA ALA A 295 -15.23 -20.76 12.98
C ALA A 295 -15.06 -21.81 14.08
N PHE A 296 -14.23 -22.82 13.84
CA PHE A 296 -13.89 -23.81 14.85
C PHE A 296 -13.10 -23.20 16.01
N ALA A 297 -12.16 -22.29 15.72
CA ALA A 297 -11.43 -21.56 16.74
C ALA A 297 -12.40 -20.73 17.64
N GLU A 298 -13.37 -20.05 17.05
CA GLU A 298 -14.38 -19.30 17.82
C GLU A 298 -15.27 -20.22 18.68
N ARG A 299 -15.62 -21.40 18.19
CA ARG A 299 -16.34 -22.40 19.00
C ARG A 299 -15.52 -22.84 20.20
N ILE A 300 -14.22 -23.05 20.04
CA ILE A 300 -13.33 -23.37 21.16
C ILE A 300 -13.34 -22.24 22.19
N ARG A 301 -13.12 -20.98 21.74
CA ARG A 301 -13.14 -19.81 22.63
C ARG A 301 -14.48 -19.65 23.36
N ALA A 302 -15.59 -19.87 22.68
CA ALA A 302 -16.92 -19.82 23.28
C ALA A 302 -17.13 -20.92 24.36
N ALA A 303 -16.69 -22.15 24.08
CA ALA A 303 -16.73 -23.23 25.05
C ALA A 303 -15.85 -22.95 26.29
N GLU A 304 -14.68 -22.40 26.10
CA GLU A 304 -13.79 -21.97 27.19
C GLU A 304 -14.40 -20.86 28.03
N ARG A 305 -15.06 -19.85 27.43
CA ARG A 305 -15.81 -18.84 28.20
C ARG A 305 -16.90 -19.46 29.05
N ARG A 306 -17.72 -20.35 28.48
CA ARG A 306 -18.77 -21.08 29.21
C ARG A 306 -18.20 -21.92 30.35
N ALA A 307 -17.06 -22.57 30.15
CA ALA A 307 -16.38 -23.33 31.21
C ALA A 307 -16.03 -22.41 32.39
N ARG A 308 -15.39 -21.28 32.13
CA ARG A 308 -15.04 -20.30 33.18
C ARG A 308 -16.27 -19.75 33.90
N GLU A 309 -17.34 -19.41 33.18
CA GLU A 309 -18.62 -18.97 33.75
C GLU A 309 -19.25 -20.02 34.66
N SER A 310 -19.06 -21.32 34.38
CA SER A 310 -19.52 -22.44 35.20
C SER A 310 -18.52 -22.86 36.30
N GLY A 311 -17.42 -22.09 36.48
CA GLY A 311 -16.40 -22.39 37.48
C GLY A 311 -15.49 -23.56 37.12
N ARG A 312 -15.47 -23.99 35.84
CA ARG A 312 -14.57 -25.04 35.33
C ARG A 312 -13.33 -24.41 34.72
N GLU A 313 -12.17 -24.96 35.01
CA GLU A 313 -10.91 -24.52 34.40
C GLU A 313 -10.75 -25.13 32.98
N PRO A 314 -10.60 -24.35 31.91
CA PRO A 314 -10.51 -24.88 30.55
C PRO A 314 -9.41 -25.92 30.35
N ALA A 315 -8.25 -25.77 30.99
CA ALA A 315 -7.14 -26.71 30.91
C ALA A 315 -7.44 -28.10 31.58
N ALA A 316 -8.49 -28.18 32.40
CA ALA A 316 -8.86 -29.40 33.11
C ALA A 316 -10.11 -30.07 32.51
N LEU A 317 -10.65 -29.60 31.39
CA LEU A 317 -11.85 -30.14 30.77
C LEU A 317 -11.61 -31.54 30.21
N SER A 318 -12.49 -32.46 30.54
CA SER A 318 -12.56 -33.81 29.96
C SER A 318 -13.15 -33.78 28.53
N ALA A 319 -13.00 -34.86 27.79
CA ALA A 319 -13.67 -35.01 26.48
C ALA A 319 -15.21 -34.96 26.59
N ALA A 320 -15.78 -35.32 27.74
CA ALA A 320 -17.23 -35.25 27.99
C ALA A 320 -17.64 -33.77 28.17
N ASP A 321 -16.85 -33.01 28.95
CA ASP A 321 -17.10 -31.58 29.18
C ASP A 321 -17.04 -30.80 27.88
N TRP A 322 -16.03 -31.05 27.03
CA TRP A 322 -15.93 -30.42 25.71
C TRP A 322 -17.14 -30.70 24.84
N ARG A 323 -17.63 -31.97 24.80
CA ARG A 323 -18.82 -32.29 24.00
C ARG A 323 -20.06 -31.55 24.53
N GLU A 324 -20.25 -31.50 25.85
CA GLU A 324 -21.34 -30.75 26.48
C GLU A 324 -21.28 -29.25 26.12
N LEU A 325 -20.12 -28.61 26.35
CA LEU A 325 -19.96 -27.18 26.15
C LEU A 325 -20.09 -26.76 24.68
N MET A 326 -19.73 -27.64 23.73
CA MET A 326 -19.81 -27.38 22.30
C MET A 326 -21.17 -27.76 21.69
N ALA A 327 -21.98 -28.61 22.31
CA ALA A 327 -23.22 -29.12 21.72
C ALA A 327 -24.24 -28.03 21.36
N ASP A 328 -24.34 -27.01 22.23
CA ASP A 328 -25.32 -25.92 22.08
C ASP A 328 -24.75 -24.67 21.39
N LEU A 329 -23.54 -24.74 20.89
CA LEU A 329 -22.95 -23.61 20.12
C LEU A 329 -23.42 -23.68 18.68
N PRO A 330 -23.82 -22.55 18.07
CA PRO A 330 -24.24 -22.54 16.67
C PRO A 330 -23.12 -23.08 15.77
N ASP A 331 -23.53 -23.88 14.77
CA ASP A 331 -22.61 -24.36 13.76
C ASP A 331 -22.25 -23.18 12.84
N PRO A 332 -20.98 -22.76 12.81
CA PRO A 332 -20.58 -21.59 12.05
C PRO A 332 -20.70 -21.77 10.53
N ALA A 333 -20.79 -23.00 10.04
CA ALA A 333 -20.97 -23.28 8.60
C ALA A 333 -22.37 -22.85 8.10
N GLY A 334 -23.36 -22.67 8.99
CA GLY A 334 -24.72 -22.27 8.62
C GLY A 334 -24.95 -20.75 8.46
N ALA A 335 -24.05 -19.92 8.95
CA ALA A 335 -24.28 -18.46 9.03
C ALA A 335 -23.93 -17.68 7.74
N ARG A 336 -23.32 -18.30 6.74
CA ARG A 336 -22.88 -17.62 5.49
C ARG A 336 -23.72 -17.92 4.24
N SER A 337 -24.87 -18.63 4.37
CA SER A 337 -25.76 -18.90 3.22
C SER A 337 -26.81 -17.80 2.97
N GLU A 338 -26.76 -16.67 3.67
CA GLU A 338 -27.76 -15.59 3.56
C GLU A 338 -27.17 -14.21 3.23
N VAL A 339 -26.00 -14.13 2.56
CA VAL A 339 -25.49 -12.82 2.07
C VAL A 339 -25.16 -12.90 0.58
#